data_977458fdfc52bfa67486072dfd95cd0d
#
_entry.id   977458fdfc52bfa67486072dfd95cd0d
#
_cell.length_a   1.000
_cell.length_b   1.000
_cell.length_c   1.000
_cell.angle_alpha   90.00
_cell.angle_beta   90.00
_cell.angle_gamma   90.00
#
_symmetry.space_group_name_H-M   'P 1'
#
loop_
_entity.id
_entity.type
_entity.pdbx_description
1 polymer ?
#
loop_
_entity_poly.entity_id
_entity_poly.type
_entity_poly.pdbx_seq_one_letter_code
_entity_poly.pdbx_strand_id
1 'polypeptide(L)'
;METRNRAILFQGLVVDIEQMEVRIGEKGWHTYQIVRHPGGAAVLPLHEDGTVTLIRQLRPAVDLFMIEAPAGRLDPGEMPSACALRELTEETGLAARKLESLGVLHPSPGVFDEVIHLFLASGLERREASPEVYEDIATVRMPLEEAQLMARDGRISDGKTIALLFRAEGHRP
;
A
#
# COMPACT_ATOMS: atom_id res chain seq x y z
N MET A 1 -16.55 -16.14 13.33
CA MET A 1 -15.40 -16.30 14.26
C MET A 1 -15.88 -15.88 15.65
N GLU A 2 -15.79 -16.78 16.65
CA GLU A 2 -16.13 -16.45 18.04
C GLU A 2 -14.89 -15.85 18.73
N THR A 3 -15.06 -14.73 19.42
CA THR A 3 -13.99 -14.03 20.14
C THR A 3 -14.44 -13.64 21.54
N ARG A 4 -13.50 -13.56 22.49
CA ARG A 4 -13.73 -13.09 23.86
C ARG A 4 -12.46 -12.47 24.44
N ASN A 5 -12.57 -11.86 25.63
CA ASN A 5 -11.44 -11.32 26.40
C ASN A 5 -10.58 -10.34 25.57
N ARG A 6 -11.25 -9.45 24.83
CA ARG A 6 -10.58 -8.43 24.00
C ARG A 6 -10.05 -7.30 24.90
N ALA A 7 -8.79 -6.96 24.71
CA ALA A 7 -8.13 -5.86 25.41
C ALA A 7 -7.09 -5.19 24.51
N ILE A 8 -7.06 -3.87 24.51
CA ILE A 8 -5.97 -3.10 23.89
C ILE A 8 -4.78 -3.13 24.85
N LEU A 9 -3.68 -3.72 24.42
CA LEU A 9 -2.43 -3.80 25.18
C LEU A 9 -1.55 -2.56 24.99
N PHE A 10 -1.60 -1.97 23.81
CA PHE A 10 -0.86 -0.77 23.44
C PHE A 10 -1.68 0.06 22.46
N GLN A 11 -1.71 1.36 22.65
CA GLN A 11 -2.31 2.32 21.74
C GLN A 11 -1.23 3.26 21.22
N GLY A 12 -0.96 3.18 19.90
CA GLY A 12 0.09 3.93 19.22
C GLY A 12 -0.44 5.07 18.35
N LEU A 13 0.48 5.75 17.69
CA LEU A 13 0.15 6.83 16.75
C LEU A 13 -0.47 6.31 15.44
N VAL A 14 -0.05 5.12 15.01
CA VAL A 14 -0.45 4.52 13.73
C VAL A 14 -1.17 3.20 13.96
N VAL A 15 -0.67 2.38 14.89
CA VAL A 15 -1.17 1.03 15.13
C VAL A 15 -1.49 0.82 16.59
N ASP A 16 -2.52 0.00 16.86
CA ASP A 16 -2.81 -0.52 18.19
C ASP A 16 -2.44 -2.00 18.26
N ILE A 17 -2.11 -2.50 19.46
CA ILE A 17 -1.95 -3.93 19.69
C ILE A 17 -3.14 -4.40 20.53
N GLU A 18 -3.97 -5.25 19.93
CA GLU A 18 -5.09 -5.88 20.61
C GLU A 18 -4.79 -7.34 20.93
N GLN A 19 -5.09 -7.75 22.17
CA GLN A 19 -5.12 -9.16 22.55
C GLN A 19 -6.56 -9.64 22.61
N MET A 20 -6.83 -10.85 22.12
CA MET A 20 -8.12 -11.51 22.23
C MET A 20 -7.97 -13.02 22.23
N GLU A 21 -8.96 -13.71 22.75
CA GLU A 21 -9.09 -15.15 22.55
C GLU A 21 -10.04 -15.44 21.40
N VAL A 22 -9.62 -16.37 20.53
CA VAL A 22 -10.36 -16.84 19.37
C VAL A 22 -10.64 -18.33 19.53
N ARG A 23 -11.87 -18.75 19.24
CA ARG A 23 -12.22 -20.16 19.23
C ARG A 23 -11.81 -20.83 17.93
N ILE A 24 -10.93 -21.83 18.02
CA ILE A 24 -10.41 -22.58 16.87
C ILE A 24 -11.09 -23.94 16.81
N GLY A 25 -12.31 -23.96 16.34
CA GLY A 25 -13.12 -25.19 16.21
C GLY A 25 -13.15 -25.98 17.51
N GLU A 26 -12.86 -27.28 17.44
CA GLU A 26 -12.81 -28.20 18.60
C GLU A 26 -11.53 -28.07 19.43
N LYS A 27 -10.48 -27.34 18.93
CA LYS A 27 -9.22 -27.13 19.65
C LYS A 27 -9.34 -26.17 20.83
N GLY A 28 -10.50 -25.48 20.94
CA GLY A 28 -10.79 -24.58 22.05
C GLY A 28 -10.31 -23.15 21.80
N TRP A 29 -10.04 -22.44 22.89
CA TRP A 29 -9.69 -21.02 22.86
C TRP A 29 -8.18 -20.82 22.83
N HIS A 30 -7.73 -19.96 21.91
CA HIS A 30 -6.32 -19.56 21.76
C HIS A 30 -6.19 -18.05 21.81
N THR A 31 -5.16 -17.56 22.51
CA THR A 31 -4.83 -16.13 22.59
C THR A 31 -4.10 -15.69 21.34
N TYR A 32 -4.58 -14.58 20.76
CA TYR A 32 -3.95 -13.88 19.65
C TYR A 32 -3.62 -12.45 20.04
N GLN A 33 -2.50 -11.97 19.54
CA GLN A 33 -2.15 -10.55 19.55
C GLN A 33 -2.17 -10.07 18.12
N ILE A 34 -2.95 -9.03 17.85
CA ILE A 34 -3.20 -8.49 16.52
C ILE A 34 -2.78 -7.04 16.50
N VAL A 35 -1.99 -6.67 15.50
CA VAL A 35 -1.70 -5.27 15.19
C VAL A 35 -2.86 -4.72 14.38
N ARG A 36 -3.55 -3.72 14.91
CA ARG A 36 -4.67 -3.03 14.29
C ARG A 36 -4.19 -1.84 13.49
N HIS A 37 -4.63 -1.73 12.24
CA HIS A 37 -4.24 -0.67 11.32
C HIS A 37 -5.46 -0.14 10.56
N PRO A 38 -5.55 1.17 10.26
CA PRO A 38 -6.68 1.73 9.50
C PRO A 38 -6.79 1.22 8.07
N GLY A 39 -5.76 0.55 7.55
CA GLY A 39 -5.65 0.17 6.15
C GLY A 39 -5.00 1.26 5.31
N GLY A 40 -4.83 0.99 4.02
CA GLY A 40 -4.20 1.91 3.08
C GLY A 40 -4.64 1.67 1.65
N ALA A 41 -4.19 2.55 0.76
CA ALA A 41 -4.32 2.38 -0.67
C ALA A 41 -2.96 2.62 -1.36
N ALA A 42 -2.69 1.84 -2.40
CA ALA A 42 -1.52 1.99 -3.25
C ALA A 42 -1.95 2.08 -4.71
N VAL A 43 -1.25 2.87 -5.50
CA VAL A 43 -1.60 3.14 -6.88
C VAL A 43 -0.39 3.01 -7.80
N LEU A 44 -0.55 2.32 -8.92
CA LEU A 44 0.45 2.24 -9.99
C LEU A 44 0.08 3.23 -11.10
N PRO A 45 0.78 4.35 -11.25
CA PRO A 45 0.56 5.29 -12.35
C PRO A 45 1.18 4.75 -13.65
N LEU A 46 0.34 4.41 -14.62
CA LEU A 46 0.74 3.92 -15.94
C LEU A 46 0.54 5.03 -16.98
N HIS A 47 1.65 5.44 -17.62
CA HIS A 47 1.66 6.46 -18.67
C HIS A 47 1.35 5.85 -20.05
N GLU A 48 0.88 6.70 -20.98
CA GLU A 48 0.56 6.30 -22.36
C GLU A 48 1.74 5.70 -23.14
N ASP A 49 2.97 6.02 -22.74
CA ASP A 49 4.19 5.47 -23.36
C ASP A 49 4.65 4.13 -22.74
N GLY A 50 3.82 3.53 -21.87
CA GLY A 50 4.14 2.26 -21.20
C GLY A 50 5.12 2.37 -20.03
N THR A 51 5.46 3.59 -19.60
CA THR A 51 6.24 3.79 -18.37
C THR A 51 5.35 3.89 -17.14
N VAL A 52 5.91 3.62 -15.97
CA VAL A 52 5.27 3.81 -14.65
C VAL A 52 6.06 4.83 -13.84
N THR A 53 5.36 5.54 -12.95
CA THR A 53 5.99 6.40 -11.94
C THR A 53 5.94 5.69 -10.59
N LEU A 54 7.11 5.44 -10.02
CA LEU A 54 7.31 4.95 -8.68
C LEU A 54 7.93 6.06 -7.81
N ILE A 55 8.04 5.82 -6.53
CA ILE A 55 8.73 6.69 -5.58
C ILE A 55 9.92 5.96 -4.98
N ARG A 56 10.94 6.72 -4.61
CA ARG A 56 12.04 6.29 -3.74
C ARG A 56 11.84 6.97 -2.39
N GLN A 57 11.59 6.21 -1.35
CA GLN A 57 11.26 6.69 -0.01
C GLN A 57 12.11 6.01 1.05
N LEU A 58 12.55 6.76 2.08
CA LEU A 58 13.18 6.20 3.27
C LEU A 58 12.14 5.46 4.12
N ARG A 59 12.43 4.20 4.46
CA ARG A 59 11.63 3.39 5.38
C ARG A 59 12.42 3.10 6.66
N PRO A 60 12.25 3.93 7.71
CA PRO A 60 13.03 3.80 8.94
C PRO A 60 12.94 2.43 9.61
N ALA A 61 11.81 1.74 9.47
CA ALA A 61 11.61 0.41 10.07
C ALA A 61 12.59 -0.66 9.55
N VAL A 62 13.12 -0.47 8.34
CA VAL A 62 14.09 -1.37 7.70
C VAL A 62 15.42 -0.68 7.40
N ASP A 63 15.55 0.62 7.74
CA ASP A 63 16.73 1.47 7.51
C ASP A 63 17.20 1.46 6.04
N LEU A 64 16.25 1.53 5.11
CA LEU A 64 16.50 1.48 3.68
C LEU A 64 15.70 2.51 2.92
N PHE A 65 16.28 3.02 1.82
CA PHE A 65 15.51 3.63 0.76
C PHE A 65 14.93 2.54 -0.14
N MET A 66 13.61 2.53 -0.27
CA MET A 66 12.90 1.55 -1.08
C MET A 66 12.28 2.20 -2.32
N ILE A 67 12.17 1.43 -3.40
CA ILE A 67 11.41 1.82 -4.59
C ILE A 67 10.01 1.23 -4.43
N GLU A 68 9.01 2.11 -4.41
CA GLU A 68 7.63 1.76 -4.08
C GLU A 68 6.64 2.41 -5.04
N ALA A 69 5.45 1.83 -5.16
CA ALA A 69 4.30 2.52 -5.74
C ALA A 69 3.79 3.56 -4.75
N PRO A 70 3.34 4.74 -5.19
CA PRO A 70 2.68 5.73 -4.36
C PRO A 70 1.59 5.11 -3.50
N ALA A 71 1.61 5.39 -2.19
CA ALA A 71 0.70 4.75 -1.26
C ALA A 71 0.64 5.45 0.09
N GLY A 72 -0.54 5.49 0.68
CA GLY A 72 -0.71 5.99 2.02
C GLY A 72 -1.84 5.35 2.79
N ARG A 73 -1.97 5.80 4.02
CA ARG A 73 -2.94 5.35 4.98
C ARG A 73 -4.31 5.97 4.71
N LEU A 74 -5.38 5.22 4.95
CA LEU A 74 -6.73 5.75 4.90
C LEU A 74 -6.96 6.73 6.06
N ASP A 75 -7.49 7.91 5.75
CA ASP A 75 -8.04 8.82 6.75
C ASP A 75 -9.38 8.29 7.29
N PRO A 76 -9.80 8.70 8.50
CA PRO A 76 -11.09 8.27 9.05
C PRO A 76 -12.26 8.56 8.10
N GLY A 77 -12.90 7.49 7.62
CA GLY A 77 -14.03 7.57 6.69
C GLY A 77 -13.65 7.81 5.23
N GLU A 78 -12.36 7.85 4.90
CA GLU A 78 -11.89 8.01 3.52
C GLU A 78 -12.16 6.75 2.70
N MET A 79 -12.64 6.94 1.47
CA MET A 79 -12.78 5.84 0.50
C MET A 79 -11.39 5.45 -0.05
N PRO A 80 -11.07 4.15 -0.20
CA PRO A 80 -9.77 3.72 -0.72
C PRO A 80 -9.39 4.32 -2.08
N SER A 81 -10.36 4.55 -2.96
CA SER A 81 -10.12 5.20 -4.25
C SER A 81 -9.77 6.69 -4.11
N ALA A 82 -10.33 7.37 -3.11
CA ALA A 82 -10.00 8.77 -2.82
C ALA A 82 -8.59 8.86 -2.24
N CYS A 83 -8.24 7.99 -1.29
CA CYS A 83 -6.88 7.87 -0.75
C CYS A 83 -5.85 7.63 -1.87
N ALA A 84 -6.09 6.67 -2.76
CA ALA A 84 -5.18 6.39 -3.88
C ALA A 84 -4.95 7.62 -4.78
N LEU A 85 -5.99 8.42 -5.07
CA LEU A 85 -5.88 9.63 -5.89
C LEU A 85 -5.19 10.77 -5.14
N ARG A 86 -5.41 10.91 -3.83
CA ARG A 86 -4.75 11.89 -2.96
C ARG A 86 -3.26 11.59 -2.93
N GLU A 87 -2.86 10.38 -2.57
CA GLU A 87 -1.46 9.94 -2.47
C GLU A 87 -0.73 10.05 -3.82
N LEU A 88 -1.40 9.67 -4.92
CA LEU A 88 -0.87 9.88 -6.27
C LEU A 88 -0.46 11.33 -6.50
N THR A 89 -1.32 12.27 -6.10
CA THR A 89 -1.06 13.69 -6.32
C THR A 89 0.00 14.23 -5.36
N GLU A 90 -0.10 13.90 -4.08
CA GLU A 90 0.81 14.39 -3.03
C GLU A 90 2.24 13.92 -3.27
N GLU A 91 2.46 12.63 -3.52
CA GLU A 91 3.78 12.03 -3.65
C GLU A 91 4.40 12.21 -5.05
N THR A 92 3.59 12.32 -6.11
CA THR A 92 4.13 12.34 -7.49
C THR A 92 3.80 13.57 -8.32
N GLY A 93 2.88 14.41 -7.87
CA GLY A 93 2.36 15.51 -8.69
C GLY A 93 1.60 15.03 -9.93
N LEU A 94 0.97 13.87 -9.88
CA LEU A 94 0.13 13.34 -10.94
C LEU A 94 -1.33 13.25 -10.51
N ALA A 95 -2.24 13.53 -11.41
CA ALA A 95 -3.66 13.20 -11.30
C ALA A 95 -4.03 12.19 -12.39
N ALA A 96 -5.06 11.38 -12.14
CA ALA A 96 -5.51 10.36 -13.08
C ALA A 96 -6.96 10.60 -13.51
N ARG A 97 -7.27 10.38 -14.79
CA ARG A 97 -8.63 10.39 -15.32
C ARG A 97 -9.34 9.07 -15.10
N LYS A 98 -8.59 7.98 -15.01
CA LYS A 98 -9.11 6.62 -14.82
C LYS A 98 -8.38 5.95 -13.67
N LEU A 99 -9.13 5.36 -12.76
CA LEU A 99 -8.63 4.55 -11.67
C LEU A 99 -9.34 3.19 -11.72
N GLU A 100 -8.56 2.12 -11.83
CA GLU A 100 -9.03 0.74 -11.90
C GLU A 100 -8.60 -0.02 -10.65
N SER A 101 -9.53 -0.73 -10.01
CA SER A 101 -9.19 -1.55 -8.84
C SER A 101 -8.49 -2.85 -9.29
N LEU A 102 -7.34 -3.10 -8.72
CA LEU A 102 -6.60 -4.36 -8.85
C LEU A 102 -6.80 -5.27 -7.63
N GLY A 103 -7.83 -5.01 -6.80
CA GLY A 103 -8.17 -5.79 -5.62
C GLY A 103 -7.42 -5.35 -4.37
N VAL A 104 -7.21 -6.28 -3.44
CA VAL A 104 -6.59 -5.99 -2.14
C VAL A 104 -5.37 -6.88 -1.87
N LEU A 105 -4.51 -6.39 -0.98
CA LEU A 105 -3.37 -7.12 -0.43
C LEU A 105 -3.48 -7.14 1.10
N HIS A 106 -3.21 -8.28 1.71
CA HIS A 106 -2.98 -8.44 3.14
C HIS A 106 -1.48 -8.66 3.36
N PRO A 107 -0.71 -7.68 3.84
CA PRO A 107 0.75 -7.77 3.87
C PRO A 107 1.27 -8.80 4.87
N SER A 108 0.62 -8.96 6.02
CA SER A 108 1.03 -9.94 7.04
C SER A 108 -0.17 -10.47 7.85
N PRO A 109 -1.08 -11.24 7.23
CA PRO A 109 -2.38 -11.60 7.84
C PRO A 109 -2.27 -12.54 9.05
N GLY A 110 -1.09 -13.03 9.38
CA GLY A 110 -0.85 -13.83 10.59
C GLY A 110 -0.87 -13.02 11.88
N VAL A 111 -0.61 -11.71 11.80
CA VAL A 111 -0.48 -10.84 12.97
C VAL A 111 -1.04 -9.43 12.73
N PHE A 112 -1.26 -9.04 11.49
CA PHE A 112 -1.61 -7.67 11.08
C PHE A 112 -2.92 -7.68 10.33
N ASP A 113 -3.85 -6.82 10.70
CA ASP A 113 -5.17 -6.75 10.04
C ASP A 113 -5.22 -5.71 8.91
N GLU A 114 -4.08 -5.15 8.55
CA GLU A 114 -3.98 -4.19 7.45
C GLU A 114 -4.51 -4.75 6.14
N VAL A 115 -5.32 -3.95 5.48
CA VAL A 115 -5.78 -4.17 4.11
C VAL A 115 -5.25 -3.03 3.25
N ILE A 116 -4.48 -3.35 2.21
CA ILE A 116 -4.02 -2.37 1.22
C ILE A 116 -4.85 -2.55 -0.04
N HIS A 117 -5.58 -1.50 -0.43
CA HIS A 117 -6.35 -1.47 -1.68
C HIS A 117 -5.42 -1.09 -2.83
N LEU A 118 -5.40 -1.90 -3.89
CA LEU A 118 -4.50 -1.75 -5.02
C LEU A 118 -5.24 -1.16 -6.23
N PHE A 119 -4.63 -0.14 -6.84
CA PHE A 119 -5.21 0.53 -8.00
C PHE A 119 -4.20 0.71 -9.14
N LEU A 120 -4.70 0.72 -10.38
CA LEU A 120 -4.00 1.18 -11.56
C LEU A 120 -4.58 2.53 -11.97
N ALA A 121 -3.71 3.52 -12.16
CA ALA A 121 -4.08 4.86 -12.61
C ALA A 121 -3.60 5.10 -14.04
N SER A 122 -4.46 5.64 -14.90
CA SER A 122 -4.14 6.00 -16.27
C SER A 122 -4.81 7.31 -16.70
N GLY A 123 -4.45 7.81 -17.91
CA GLY A 123 -4.86 9.15 -18.33
C GLY A 123 -4.26 10.22 -17.41
N LEU A 124 -2.94 10.12 -17.19
CA LEU A 124 -2.23 10.92 -16.19
C LEU A 124 -2.02 12.36 -16.65
N GLU A 125 -2.25 13.30 -15.74
CA GLU A 125 -2.03 14.73 -15.91
C GLU A 125 -1.11 15.27 -14.82
N ARG A 126 -0.28 16.27 -15.15
CA ARG A 126 0.57 16.92 -14.16
C ARG A 126 -0.24 17.84 -13.25
N ARG A 127 0.09 17.78 -11.96
CA ARG A 127 -0.37 18.67 -10.89
C ARG A 127 0.83 19.13 -10.07
N GLU A 128 0.62 19.98 -9.11
CA GLU A 128 1.63 20.34 -8.12
C GLU A 128 1.72 19.21 -7.08
N ALA A 129 2.93 18.72 -6.82
CA ALA A 129 3.17 17.75 -5.76
C ALA A 129 3.17 18.48 -4.40
N SER A 130 2.65 17.83 -3.37
CA SER A 130 2.60 18.37 -2.00
C SER A 130 2.82 17.25 -0.99
N PRO A 131 4.03 16.61 -0.99
CA PRO A 131 4.33 15.56 -0.03
C PRO A 131 4.32 16.11 1.41
N GLU A 132 4.13 15.24 2.38
CA GLU A 132 4.18 15.62 3.79
C GLU A 132 5.58 16.16 4.16
N VAL A 133 5.63 17.09 5.12
CA VAL A 133 6.86 17.83 5.50
C VAL A 133 8.02 16.94 5.93
N TYR A 134 7.71 15.72 6.41
CA TYR A 134 8.71 14.77 6.93
C TYR A 134 8.96 13.58 5.97
N GLU A 135 8.44 13.65 4.74
CA GLU A 135 8.66 12.62 3.75
C GLU A 135 9.84 12.99 2.84
N ASP A 136 10.86 12.13 2.83
CA ASP A 136 11.96 12.20 1.86
C ASP A 136 11.63 11.30 0.68
N ILE A 137 10.88 11.87 -0.28
CA ILE A 137 10.35 11.18 -1.46
C ILE A 137 10.97 11.77 -2.72
N ALA A 138 11.42 10.88 -3.60
CA ALA A 138 11.83 11.23 -4.96
C ALA A 138 11.08 10.35 -5.97
N THR A 139 10.53 10.95 -7.02
CA THR A 139 9.87 10.20 -8.10
C THR A 139 10.89 9.52 -9.00
N VAL A 140 10.58 8.29 -9.40
CA VAL A 140 11.38 7.48 -10.33
C VAL A 140 10.45 6.98 -11.45
N ARG A 141 10.74 7.38 -12.69
CA ARG A 141 9.97 6.93 -13.87
C ARG A 141 10.78 5.91 -14.67
N MET A 142 10.17 4.79 -15.02
CA MET A 142 10.82 3.72 -15.78
C MET A 142 9.79 2.94 -16.60
N PRO A 143 10.22 2.15 -17.63
CA PRO A 143 9.34 1.21 -18.32
C PRO A 143 8.68 0.23 -17.33
N LEU A 144 7.40 -0.12 -17.54
CA LEU A 144 6.70 -1.12 -16.73
C LEU A 144 7.46 -2.46 -16.70
N GLU A 145 7.97 -2.90 -17.85
CA GLU A 145 8.75 -4.15 -17.97
C GLU A 145 10.03 -4.11 -17.11
N GLU A 146 10.71 -2.96 -17.05
CA GLU A 146 11.89 -2.80 -16.19
C GLU A 146 11.51 -2.88 -14.71
N ALA A 147 10.44 -2.21 -14.28
CA ALA A 147 9.94 -2.29 -12.90
C ALA A 147 9.56 -3.75 -12.54
N GLN A 148 8.91 -4.47 -13.44
CA GLN A 148 8.58 -5.88 -13.27
C GLN A 148 9.84 -6.77 -13.16
N LEU A 149 10.87 -6.50 -13.96
CA LEU A 149 12.15 -7.20 -13.83
C LEU A 149 12.80 -6.93 -12.47
N MET A 150 12.80 -5.66 -12.01
CA MET A 150 13.32 -5.28 -10.70
C MET A 150 12.56 -5.95 -9.55
N ALA A 151 11.25 -6.18 -9.70
CA ALA A 151 10.45 -6.94 -8.73
C ALA A 151 10.82 -8.44 -8.73
N ARG A 152 11.12 -9.02 -9.90
CA ARG A 152 11.52 -10.42 -10.04
C ARG A 152 12.93 -10.72 -9.50
N ASP A 153 13.86 -9.79 -9.65
CA ASP A 153 15.26 -9.96 -9.23
C ASP A 153 15.56 -9.40 -7.82
N GLY A 154 14.53 -8.86 -7.13
CA GLY A 154 14.61 -8.42 -5.73
C GLY A 154 15.10 -6.99 -5.52
N ARG A 155 15.37 -6.21 -6.58
CA ARG A 155 15.69 -4.77 -6.46
C ARG A 155 14.49 -3.95 -6.00
N ILE A 156 13.28 -4.36 -6.33
CA ILE A 156 12.04 -3.90 -5.70
C ILE A 156 11.59 -5.00 -4.75
N SER A 157 11.61 -4.70 -3.44
CA SER A 157 11.28 -5.65 -2.37
C SER A 157 10.00 -5.30 -1.60
N ASP A 158 9.35 -4.17 -1.93
CA ASP A 158 8.10 -3.77 -1.32
C ASP A 158 6.93 -4.62 -1.83
N GLY A 159 6.23 -5.30 -0.91
CA GLY A 159 5.19 -6.28 -1.25
C GLY A 159 3.99 -5.70 -2.01
N LYS A 160 3.52 -4.48 -1.66
CA LYS A 160 2.41 -3.82 -2.38
C LYS A 160 2.78 -3.46 -3.80
N THR A 161 4.02 -3.00 -4.02
CA THR A 161 4.55 -2.65 -5.34
C THR A 161 4.71 -3.90 -6.21
N ILE A 162 5.28 -4.98 -5.66
CA ILE A 162 5.38 -6.27 -6.36
C ILE A 162 3.99 -6.76 -6.78
N ALA A 163 3.00 -6.70 -5.88
CA ALA A 163 1.63 -7.12 -6.17
C ALA A 163 0.98 -6.27 -7.26
N LEU A 164 1.18 -4.94 -7.24
CA LEU A 164 0.70 -4.02 -8.26
C LEU A 164 1.32 -4.32 -9.63
N LEU A 165 2.65 -4.44 -9.69
CA LEU A 165 3.38 -4.74 -10.92
C LEU A 165 2.97 -6.08 -11.53
N PHE A 166 2.72 -7.10 -10.69
CA PHE A 166 2.24 -8.41 -11.14
C PHE A 166 0.80 -8.32 -11.66
N ARG A 167 -0.12 -7.64 -10.93
CA ARG A 167 -1.52 -7.51 -11.33
C ARG A 167 -1.74 -6.57 -12.50
N ALA A 168 -0.81 -5.67 -12.77
CA ALA A 168 -0.82 -4.81 -13.94
C ALA A 168 -0.31 -5.50 -15.22
N GLU A 169 0.15 -6.76 -15.14
CA GLU A 169 0.62 -7.52 -16.31
C GLU A 169 -0.51 -7.64 -17.36
N GLY A 170 -0.21 -7.27 -18.59
CA GLY A 170 -1.18 -7.26 -19.69
C GLY A 170 -2.06 -6.01 -19.78
N HIS A 171 -2.05 -5.11 -18.80
CA HIS A 171 -2.69 -3.81 -18.93
C HIS A 171 -1.90 -2.94 -19.89
N ARG A 172 -2.64 -2.24 -20.74
CA ARG A 172 -2.09 -1.24 -21.65
C ARG A 172 -2.74 0.10 -21.34
N PRO A 173 -2.00 1.23 -21.54
CA PRO A 173 -2.55 2.56 -21.30
C PRO A 173 -3.76 2.86 -22.18
#